data_6c709f6ea83fed69cedf78675ee3c338
#
_entry.id   6c709f6ea83fed69cedf78675ee3c338
#
_cell.length_a   1.000
_cell.length_b   1.000
_cell.length_c   1.000
_cell.angle_alpha   90.00
_cell.angle_beta   90.00
_cell.angle_gamma   90.00
#
_symmetry.space_group_name_H-M   'P 1'
#
loop_
_entity.id
_entity.type
_entity.pdbx_description
1 polymer ?
#
loop_
_entity_poly.entity_id
_entity_poly.type
_entity_poly.pdbx_seq_one_letter_code
_entity_poly.pdbx_strand_id
1 'polypeptide(L)'
;MVIRNATMADLAAVTAVEAACFPAAEAATEQDFAKRLQVYPDHFWLLEDEHGRLVSFVNGLVTDEPSLRDEMYSDASFHDEGGAWQMIFGVNTLPAYRRKGLAGQVLRQVITDAKKQGRKGCVLTCKEALLHYYETFGFVNEGVSGSVHGGVVWYEMRLTF
;
A
#
# COMPACT_ATOMS: atom_id res chain seq x y z
N MET A 1 -12.49 15.85 2.88
CA MET A 1 -11.41 15.08 2.22
C MET A 1 -12.00 14.01 1.31
N VAL A 2 -11.34 13.72 0.21
CA VAL A 2 -11.85 12.81 -0.83
C VAL A 2 -10.83 11.70 -1.06
N ILE A 3 -11.30 10.44 -1.10
CA ILE A 3 -10.49 9.29 -1.50
C ILE A 3 -10.86 8.92 -2.94
N ARG A 4 -9.86 8.79 -3.80
CA ARG A 4 -10.02 8.39 -5.20
C ARG A 4 -8.90 7.46 -5.65
N ASN A 5 -9.11 6.79 -6.78
CA ASN A 5 -8.05 6.04 -7.43
C ASN A 5 -7.12 6.99 -8.22
N ALA A 6 -5.99 6.47 -8.69
CA ALA A 6 -4.97 7.27 -9.35
C ALA A 6 -5.09 7.26 -10.87
N THR A 7 -4.38 8.19 -11.48
CA THR A 7 -4.05 8.20 -12.91
C THR A 7 -2.56 8.49 -13.06
N MET A 8 -2.04 8.42 -14.28
CA MET A 8 -0.63 8.76 -14.54
C MET A 8 -0.28 10.20 -14.13
N ALA A 9 -1.26 11.10 -14.11
CA ALA A 9 -1.05 12.48 -13.67
C ALA A 9 -0.63 12.60 -12.20
N ASP A 10 -0.82 11.54 -11.40
CA ASP A 10 -0.49 11.52 -9.98
C ASP A 10 0.96 11.09 -9.70
N LEU A 11 1.73 10.74 -10.73
CA LEU A 11 3.09 10.20 -10.58
C LEU A 11 3.99 11.07 -9.70
N ALA A 12 4.06 12.36 -9.98
CA ALA A 12 4.91 13.28 -9.21
C ALA A 12 4.46 13.38 -7.75
N ALA A 13 3.16 13.44 -7.51
CA ALA A 13 2.61 13.59 -6.16
C ALA A 13 2.83 12.34 -5.30
N VAL A 14 2.57 11.14 -5.82
CA VAL A 14 2.79 9.91 -5.05
C VAL A 14 4.27 9.69 -4.78
N THR A 15 5.14 10.00 -5.73
CA THR A 15 6.59 9.89 -5.55
C THR A 15 7.07 10.82 -4.43
N ALA A 16 6.59 12.05 -4.41
CA ALA A 16 6.98 13.04 -3.39
C ALA A 16 6.49 12.66 -1.99
N VAL A 17 5.25 12.18 -1.88
CA VAL A 17 4.69 11.74 -0.58
C VAL A 17 5.44 10.53 -0.05
N GLU A 18 5.73 9.55 -0.90
CA GLU A 18 6.51 8.37 -0.49
C GLU A 18 7.90 8.77 0.02
N ALA A 19 8.59 9.66 -0.68
CA ALA A 19 9.91 10.13 -0.28
C ALA A 19 9.88 10.89 1.05
N ALA A 20 8.77 11.57 1.36
CA ALA A 20 8.59 12.26 2.63
C ALA A 20 8.26 11.30 3.79
N CYS A 21 7.77 10.09 3.49
CA CYS A 21 7.30 9.13 4.49
C CYS A 21 8.32 8.05 4.84
N PHE A 22 9.22 7.69 3.93
CA PHE A 22 10.14 6.57 4.09
C PHE A 22 11.59 6.95 3.83
N PRO A 23 12.56 6.27 4.50
CA PRO A 23 13.97 6.40 4.15
C PRO A 23 14.21 6.00 2.69
N ALA A 24 15.26 6.58 2.09
CA ALA A 24 15.59 6.33 0.68
C ALA A 24 15.76 4.83 0.36
N ALA A 25 16.28 4.05 1.30
CA ALA A 25 16.46 2.59 1.12
C ALA A 25 15.13 1.81 1.05
N GLU A 26 14.03 2.41 1.51
CA GLU A 26 12.71 1.76 1.57
C GLU A 26 11.71 2.36 0.59
N ALA A 27 11.85 3.65 0.25
CA ALA A 27 10.92 4.36 -0.60
C ALA A 27 10.94 3.82 -2.03
N ALA A 28 9.75 3.63 -2.62
CA ALA A 28 9.64 3.34 -4.04
C ALA A 28 10.07 4.57 -4.85
N THR A 29 10.69 4.34 -6.00
CA THR A 29 11.19 5.39 -6.89
C THR A 29 10.10 5.87 -7.85
N GLU A 30 10.36 7.01 -8.50
CA GLU A 30 9.48 7.49 -9.57
C GLU A 30 9.32 6.44 -10.68
N GLN A 31 10.39 5.73 -11.04
CA GLN A 31 10.33 4.66 -12.04
C GLN A 31 9.42 3.51 -11.60
N ASP A 32 9.50 3.12 -10.33
CA ASP A 32 8.61 2.09 -9.79
C ASP A 32 7.15 2.53 -9.87
N PHE A 33 6.86 3.75 -9.45
CA PHE A 33 5.49 4.28 -9.50
C PHE A 33 4.98 4.45 -10.94
N ALA A 34 5.85 4.86 -11.88
CA ALA A 34 5.46 4.96 -13.29
C ALA A 34 4.97 3.60 -13.82
N LYS A 35 5.70 2.53 -13.53
CA LYS A 35 5.32 1.16 -13.93
C LYS A 35 4.01 0.73 -13.27
N ARG A 36 3.87 0.98 -11.97
CA ARG A 36 2.66 0.62 -11.23
C ARG A 36 1.43 1.35 -11.76
N LEU A 37 1.54 2.65 -12.00
CA LEU A 37 0.43 3.46 -12.51
C LEU A 37 0.02 3.08 -13.93
N GLN A 38 0.96 2.59 -14.75
CA GLN A 38 0.63 2.08 -16.08
C GLN A 38 -0.19 0.79 -16.03
N VAL A 39 0.03 -0.05 -15.02
CA VAL A 39 -0.55 -1.39 -14.95
C VAL A 39 -1.77 -1.45 -14.02
N TYR A 40 -1.69 -0.84 -12.82
CA TYR A 40 -2.77 -0.95 -11.84
C TYR A 40 -3.09 0.38 -11.13
N PRO A 41 -3.43 1.44 -11.86
CA PRO A 41 -3.81 2.71 -11.24
C PRO A 41 -5.04 2.59 -10.34
N ASP A 42 -5.91 1.62 -10.59
CA ASP A 42 -7.12 1.36 -9.80
C ASP A 42 -6.82 0.70 -8.44
N HIS A 43 -5.57 0.30 -8.20
CA HIS A 43 -5.10 -0.23 -6.93
C HIS A 43 -4.18 0.76 -6.21
N PHE A 44 -4.44 2.03 -6.44
CA PHE A 44 -3.97 3.17 -5.67
C PHE A 44 -5.21 3.84 -5.06
N TRP A 45 -5.12 4.17 -3.78
CA TRP A 45 -6.15 4.90 -3.05
C TRP A 45 -5.53 6.17 -2.50
N LEU A 46 -5.95 7.32 -3.03
CA LEU A 46 -5.39 8.63 -2.76
C LEU A 46 -6.38 9.47 -1.95
N LEU A 47 -5.92 10.00 -0.83
CA LEU A 47 -6.70 10.92 -0.01
C LEU A 47 -6.21 12.34 -0.25
N GLU A 48 -7.10 13.20 -0.73
CA GLU A 48 -6.83 14.61 -0.95
C GLU A 48 -7.55 15.47 0.10
N ASP A 49 -6.90 16.57 0.50
CA ASP A 49 -7.52 17.57 1.35
C ASP A 49 -8.51 18.45 0.53
N GLU A 50 -9.12 19.44 1.18
CA GLU A 50 -10.08 20.34 0.53
C GLU A 50 -9.47 21.23 -0.57
N HIS A 51 -8.13 21.30 -0.64
CA HIS A 51 -7.42 22.05 -1.68
C HIS A 51 -6.89 21.15 -2.80
N GLY A 52 -7.26 19.87 -2.79
CA GLY A 52 -6.80 18.90 -3.80
C GLY A 52 -5.36 18.42 -3.59
N ARG A 53 -4.78 18.66 -2.42
CA ARG A 53 -3.43 18.20 -2.10
C ARG A 53 -3.46 16.75 -1.64
N LEU A 54 -2.58 15.93 -2.21
CA LEU A 54 -2.40 14.55 -1.75
C LEU A 54 -1.74 14.56 -0.36
N VAL A 55 -2.41 13.95 0.62
CA VAL A 55 -1.94 13.91 2.00
C VAL A 55 -1.70 12.50 2.53
N SER A 56 -2.36 11.51 1.94
CA SER A 56 -2.21 10.09 2.33
C SER A 56 -2.54 9.20 1.15
N PHE A 57 -1.85 8.07 1.02
CA PHE A 57 -2.23 7.09 0.01
C PHE A 57 -1.76 5.68 0.36
N VAL A 58 -2.44 4.70 -0.23
CA VAL A 58 -2.09 3.28 -0.16
C VAL A 58 -2.04 2.74 -1.58
N ASN A 59 -1.12 1.85 -1.87
CA ASN A 59 -1.05 1.18 -3.17
C ASN A 59 -0.54 -0.25 -3.04
N GLY A 60 -0.83 -1.07 -4.04
CA GLY A 60 -0.32 -2.42 -4.14
C GLY A 60 -0.96 -3.20 -5.27
N LEU A 61 -0.25 -4.21 -5.79
CA LEU A 61 -0.78 -5.05 -6.86
C LEU A 61 -1.72 -6.14 -6.31
N VAL A 62 -2.44 -6.78 -7.22
CA VAL A 62 -3.25 -7.97 -6.94
C VAL A 62 -2.56 -9.18 -7.54
N THR A 63 -2.62 -10.32 -6.84
CA THR A 63 -1.98 -11.55 -7.30
C THR A 63 -2.64 -12.78 -6.66
N ASP A 64 -2.45 -13.95 -7.27
CA ASP A 64 -2.81 -15.23 -6.66
C ASP A 64 -1.75 -15.74 -5.69
N GLU A 65 -0.56 -15.17 -5.70
CA GLU A 65 0.49 -15.55 -4.77
C GLU A 65 0.10 -15.17 -3.34
N PRO A 66 0.25 -16.08 -2.37
CA PRO A 66 -0.22 -15.82 -1.00
C PRO A 66 0.68 -14.91 -0.19
N SER A 67 1.93 -14.71 -0.60
CA SER A 67 2.90 -13.90 0.13
C SER A 67 3.41 -12.72 -0.69
N LEU A 68 3.65 -11.60 -0.01
CA LEU A 68 4.24 -10.41 -0.63
C LEU A 68 5.75 -10.64 -0.76
N ARG A 69 6.25 -10.57 -1.99
CA ARG A 69 7.68 -10.75 -2.30
C ARG A 69 8.32 -9.43 -2.71
N ASP A 70 9.60 -9.27 -2.40
CA ASP A 70 10.35 -8.04 -2.72
C ASP A 70 10.33 -7.69 -4.21
N GLU A 71 10.34 -8.70 -5.09
CA GLU A 71 10.31 -8.51 -6.55
C GLU A 71 9.06 -7.76 -7.00
N MET A 72 7.96 -7.87 -6.26
CA MET A 72 6.70 -7.19 -6.58
C MET A 72 6.80 -5.67 -6.50
N TYR A 73 7.70 -5.15 -5.68
CA TYR A 73 7.87 -3.69 -5.52
C TYR A 73 8.34 -3.00 -6.81
N SER A 74 9.16 -3.68 -7.61
CA SER A 74 9.77 -3.10 -8.81
C SER A 74 9.30 -3.73 -10.12
N ASP A 75 8.49 -4.78 -10.06
CA ASP A 75 8.02 -5.50 -11.25
C ASP A 75 6.49 -5.57 -11.26
N ALA A 76 5.87 -4.64 -11.96
CA ALA A 76 4.41 -4.56 -12.08
C ALA A 76 3.80 -5.72 -12.87
N SER A 77 4.61 -6.53 -13.56
CA SER A 77 4.11 -7.71 -14.30
C SER A 77 3.59 -8.82 -13.39
N PHE A 78 3.90 -8.78 -12.10
CA PHE A 78 3.29 -9.67 -11.12
C PHE A 78 1.80 -9.42 -10.91
N HIS A 79 1.30 -8.24 -11.33
CA HIS A 79 -0.11 -7.91 -11.16
C HIS A 79 -1.00 -8.81 -12.01
N ASP A 80 -2.00 -9.41 -11.37
CA ASP A 80 -3.07 -10.19 -12.00
C ASP A 80 -4.40 -9.65 -11.49
N GLU A 81 -5.13 -8.95 -12.36
CA GLU A 81 -6.40 -8.31 -11.98
C GLU A 81 -7.43 -9.32 -11.46
N GLY A 82 -7.36 -10.58 -11.88
CA GLY A 82 -8.20 -11.67 -11.37
C GLY A 82 -7.67 -12.34 -10.11
N GLY A 83 -6.59 -11.84 -9.52
CA GLY A 83 -5.92 -12.46 -8.38
C GLY A 83 -6.73 -12.45 -7.09
N ALA A 84 -6.37 -13.36 -6.19
CA ALA A 84 -7.08 -13.57 -4.92
C ALA A 84 -6.71 -12.56 -3.83
N TRP A 85 -5.50 -12.00 -3.87
CA TRP A 85 -4.96 -11.20 -2.78
C TRP A 85 -4.61 -9.79 -3.21
N GLN A 86 -5.13 -8.79 -2.47
CA GLN A 86 -4.69 -7.42 -2.59
C GLN A 86 -3.43 -7.24 -1.76
N MET A 87 -2.29 -7.07 -2.41
CA MET A 87 -1.05 -6.69 -1.73
C MET A 87 -1.11 -5.22 -1.36
N ILE A 88 -0.53 -4.86 -0.22
CA ILE A 88 -0.41 -3.48 0.25
C ILE A 88 1.08 -3.21 0.42
N PHE A 89 1.63 -2.32 -0.42
CA PHE A 89 3.06 -2.01 -0.41
C PHE A 89 3.43 -0.92 0.56
N GLY A 90 2.67 0.17 0.57
CA GLY A 90 2.94 1.30 1.43
C GLY A 90 1.67 1.93 1.94
N VAL A 91 1.70 2.33 3.19
CA VAL A 91 0.64 3.11 3.84
C VAL A 91 1.28 4.44 4.22
N ASN A 92 0.96 5.49 3.46
CA ASN A 92 1.62 6.78 3.51
C ASN A 92 0.71 7.84 4.09
N THR A 93 1.26 8.68 4.98
CA THR A 93 0.60 9.92 5.41
C THR A 93 1.68 10.97 5.61
N LEU A 94 1.53 12.14 4.99
CA LEU A 94 2.46 13.24 5.17
C LEU A 94 2.65 13.54 6.67
N PRO A 95 3.86 13.84 7.12
CA PRO A 95 4.13 14.06 8.55
C PRO A 95 3.20 15.07 9.22
N ALA A 96 2.88 16.17 8.54
CA ALA A 96 2.00 17.22 9.09
C ALA A 96 0.53 16.75 9.26
N TYR A 97 0.15 15.65 8.62
CA TYR A 97 -1.23 15.13 8.66
C TYR A 97 -1.36 13.85 9.48
N ARG A 98 -0.29 13.42 10.16
CA ARG A 98 -0.28 12.22 11.00
C ARG A 98 -1.09 12.41 12.28
N ARG A 99 -1.45 11.29 12.91
CA ARG A 99 -2.22 11.22 14.16
C ARG A 99 -3.63 11.81 14.06
N LYS A 100 -4.20 11.81 12.85
CA LYS A 100 -5.57 12.26 12.57
C LYS A 100 -6.46 11.13 12.05
N GLY A 101 -5.95 9.90 12.03
CA GLY A 101 -6.69 8.73 11.53
C GLY A 101 -6.83 8.64 10.02
N LEU A 102 -6.06 9.43 9.25
CA LEU A 102 -6.21 9.50 7.79
C LEU A 102 -5.76 8.21 7.10
N ALA A 103 -4.62 7.66 7.49
CA ALA A 103 -4.16 6.38 6.96
C ALA A 103 -5.18 5.27 7.18
N GLY A 104 -5.81 5.26 8.36
CA GLY A 104 -6.87 4.31 8.69
C GLY A 104 -8.09 4.46 7.79
N GLN A 105 -8.48 5.68 7.44
CA GLN A 105 -9.58 5.92 6.50
C GLN A 105 -9.26 5.33 5.12
N VAL A 106 -8.04 5.57 4.62
CA VAL A 106 -7.62 5.02 3.32
C VAL A 106 -7.57 3.51 3.36
N LEU A 107 -6.98 2.93 4.43
CA LEU A 107 -6.86 1.48 4.56
C LEU A 107 -8.23 0.80 4.63
N ARG A 108 -9.20 1.39 5.33
CA ARG A 108 -10.58 0.87 5.35
C ARG A 108 -11.23 0.89 3.97
N GLN A 109 -10.93 1.90 3.16
CA GLN A 109 -11.43 1.95 1.78
C GLN A 109 -10.81 0.85 0.93
N VAL A 110 -9.51 0.58 1.08
CA VAL A 110 -8.83 -0.53 0.43
C VAL A 110 -9.52 -1.86 0.76
N ILE A 111 -9.77 -2.10 2.04
CA ILE A 111 -10.42 -3.32 2.53
C ILE A 111 -11.83 -3.44 1.95
N THR A 112 -12.60 -2.37 1.97
CA THR A 112 -13.96 -2.34 1.42
C THR A 112 -13.96 -2.67 -0.07
N ASP A 113 -13.07 -2.06 -0.84
CA ASP A 113 -13.00 -2.27 -2.28
C ASP A 113 -12.51 -3.68 -2.63
N ALA A 114 -11.52 -4.20 -1.89
CA ALA A 114 -11.03 -5.57 -2.08
C ALA A 114 -12.16 -6.60 -1.84
N LYS A 115 -12.97 -6.39 -0.80
CA LYS A 115 -14.15 -7.24 -0.56
C LYS A 115 -15.14 -7.18 -1.71
N LYS A 116 -15.45 -5.98 -2.20
CA LYS A 116 -16.38 -5.79 -3.33
C LYS A 116 -15.87 -6.45 -4.60
N GLN A 117 -14.56 -6.50 -4.79
CA GLN A 117 -13.93 -7.15 -5.94
C GLN A 117 -13.90 -8.67 -5.82
N GLY A 118 -14.28 -9.23 -4.67
CA GLY A 118 -14.31 -10.69 -4.45
C GLY A 118 -12.94 -11.28 -4.10
N ARG A 119 -11.99 -10.47 -3.64
CA ARG A 119 -10.67 -10.95 -3.19
C ARG A 119 -10.82 -11.82 -1.94
N LYS A 120 -9.85 -12.69 -1.70
CA LYS A 120 -9.78 -13.48 -0.46
C LYS A 120 -9.33 -12.65 0.74
N GLY A 121 -8.57 -11.59 0.50
CA GLY A 121 -8.10 -10.71 1.56
C GLY A 121 -6.98 -9.79 1.11
N CYS A 122 -6.31 -9.21 2.11
CA CYS A 122 -5.19 -8.29 1.93
C CYS A 122 -3.94 -8.83 2.63
N VAL A 123 -2.77 -8.56 2.05
CA VAL A 123 -1.48 -8.95 2.62
C VAL A 123 -0.55 -7.75 2.63
N LEU A 124 0.13 -7.55 3.74
CA LEU A 124 1.16 -6.51 3.85
C LEU A 124 2.36 -7.02 4.64
N THR A 125 3.46 -6.29 4.56
CA THR A 125 4.58 -6.46 5.47
C THR A 125 4.78 -5.15 6.24
N CYS A 126 5.15 -5.26 7.52
CA CYS A 126 5.39 -4.10 8.36
C CYS A 126 6.54 -4.35 9.34
N LYS A 127 7.06 -3.25 9.88
CA LYS A 127 8.02 -3.31 10.97
C LYS A 127 7.31 -3.69 12.27
N GLU A 128 8.05 -4.27 13.22
CA GLU A 128 7.52 -4.74 14.51
C GLU A 128 6.68 -3.68 15.23
N ALA A 129 7.12 -2.42 15.20
CA ALA A 129 6.42 -1.33 15.88
C ALA A 129 4.99 -1.09 15.37
N LEU A 130 4.64 -1.58 14.17
CA LEU A 130 3.34 -1.37 13.53
C LEU A 130 2.42 -2.60 13.63
N LEU A 131 2.88 -3.71 14.21
CA LEU A 131 2.07 -4.93 14.32
C LEU A 131 0.73 -4.66 15.00
N HIS A 132 0.75 -4.02 16.16
CA HIS A 132 -0.47 -3.73 16.89
C HIS A 132 -1.43 -2.82 16.11
N TYR A 133 -0.88 -1.83 15.41
CA TYR A 133 -1.68 -0.92 14.59
C TYR A 133 -2.48 -1.68 13.53
N TYR A 134 -1.84 -2.57 12.78
CA TYR A 134 -2.53 -3.35 11.74
C TYR A 134 -3.45 -4.42 12.32
N GLU A 135 -3.14 -4.95 13.49
CA GLU A 135 -4.05 -5.87 14.18
C GLU A 135 -5.41 -5.22 14.48
N THR A 136 -5.44 -3.90 14.71
CA THR A 136 -6.71 -3.17 14.94
C THR A 136 -7.63 -3.18 13.72
N PHE A 137 -7.12 -3.46 12.53
CA PHE A 137 -7.91 -3.62 11.30
C PHE A 137 -8.28 -5.08 11.03
N GLY A 138 -7.84 -6.00 11.86
CA GLY A 138 -8.10 -7.42 11.70
C GLY A 138 -6.97 -8.22 11.04
N PHE A 139 -5.84 -7.59 10.74
CA PHE A 139 -4.68 -8.31 10.22
C PHE A 139 -4.09 -9.22 11.28
N VAL A 140 -3.68 -10.43 10.86
CA VAL A 140 -3.04 -11.43 11.72
C VAL A 140 -1.55 -11.46 11.40
N ASN A 141 -0.72 -11.39 12.43
CA ASN A 141 0.73 -11.52 12.31
C ASN A 141 1.08 -12.97 11.95
N GLU A 142 1.70 -13.19 10.79
CA GLU A 142 2.13 -14.50 10.33
C GLU A 142 3.64 -14.74 10.55
N GLY A 143 4.29 -13.84 11.27
CA GLY A 143 5.70 -13.96 11.62
C GLY A 143 6.63 -13.20 10.70
N VAL A 144 7.93 -13.39 10.91
CA VAL A 144 8.97 -12.74 10.11
C VAL A 144 8.86 -13.18 8.66
N SER A 145 8.77 -12.19 7.74
CA SER A 145 8.70 -12.47 6.31
C SER A 145 10.08 -12.75 5.72
N GLY A 146 10.09 -13.27 4.48
CA GLY A 146 11.34 -13.43 3.72
C GLY A 146 11.89 -12.13 3.15
N SER A 147 11.22 -11.01 3.36
CA SER A 147 11.63 -9.71 2.81
C SER A 147 12.93 -9.23 3.44
N VAL A 148 13.83 -8.71 2.59
CA VAL A 148 15.06 -8.03 3.00
C VAL A 148 15.06 -6.57 2.57
N HIS A 149 13.91 -6.03 2.18
CA HIS A 149 13.73 -4.68 1.66
C HIS A 149 14.28 -3.64 2.66
N GLY A 150 15.15 -2.76 2.18
CA GLY A 150 15.76 -1.73 3.02
C GLY A 150 16.69 -2.25 4.12
N GLY A 151 17.02 -3.55 4.14
CA GLY A 151 17.92 -4.14 5.14
C GLY A 151 17.34 -4.26 6.54
N VAL A 152 16.01 -4.23 6.69
CA VAL A 152 15.32 -4.32 7.98
C VAL A 152 14.47 -5.58 8.07
N VAL A 153 14.04 -5.93 9.29
CA VAL A 153 13.15 -7.06 9.52
C VAL A 153 11.71 -6.66 9.27
N TRP A 154 11.02 -7.46 8.45
CA TRP A 154 9.61 -7.25 8.10
C TRP A 154 8.78 -8.43 8.59
N TYR A 155 7.58 -8.15 9.07
CA TYR A 155 6.59 -9.14 9.48
C TYR A 155 5.48 -9.19 8.43
N GLU A 156 5.10 -10.40 8.01
CA GLU A 156 3.97 -10.58 7.11
C GLU A 156 2.66 -10.60 7.90
N MET A 157 1.70 -9.83 7.44
CA MET A 157 0.39 -9.76 8.06
C MET A 157 -0.70 -9.99 6.99
N ARG A 158 -1.74 -10.70 7.38
CA ARG A 158 -2.83 -11.09 6.49
C ARG A 158 -4.18 -10.78 7.11
N LEU A 159 -5.05 -10.19 6.31
CA LEU A 159 -6.47 -10.05 6.61
C LEU A 159 -7.24 -10.94 5.63
N THR A 160 -7.87 -11.98 6.12
CA THR A 160 -8.68 -12.90 5.31
C THR A 160 -10.16 -12.55 5.50
N PHE A 161 -10.84 -12.37 4.38
CA PHE A 161 -12.28 -12.01 4.39
C PHE A 161 -13.19 -13.20 4.66
#